data_567469cc5b0f79b0b9367c4d4c7853d8
#
_entry.id   567469cc5b0f79b0b9367c4d4c7853d8
#
_cell.length_a   1.000
_cell.length_b   1.000
_cell.length_c   1.000
_cell.angle_alpha   90.00
_cell.angle_beta   90.00
_cell.angle_gamma   90.00
#
_symmetry.space_group_name_H-M   'P 1'
#
loop_
_entity.id
_entity.type
_entity.pdbx_description
1 polymer ?
#
loop_
_entity_poly.entity_id
_entity_poly.type
_entity_poly.pdbx_seq_one_letter_code
_entity_poly.pdbx_strand_id
1 'polypeptide(L)'
;MQIVENAYAKVNISLKLTGQKHDNLHYLVSLICFSDFHDTIVIEDSNKFVYEINKDIKFIKPDLILRTIDSISREIGTNLSPFKITLKKELPIGAGLGGGSADSAAVIRGIDKFFNLKLSDDQKVKIGKEIGSDVPSCIFSKPLILSGSVSYTHLRAHETLGN
;
A
#
# COMPACT_ATOMS: atom_id res chain seq x y z
N MET A 1 1.56 16.97 16.10
CA MET A 1 1.32 15.49 16.10
C MET A 1 2.25 14.84 15.09
N GLN A 2 2.71 13.61 15.34
CA GLN A 2 3.53 12.84 14.39
C GLN A 2 2.99 11.41 14.30
N ILE A 3 2.86 10.88 13.10
CA ILE A 3 2.55 9.48 12.82
C ILE A 3 3.70 8.87 12.03
N VAL A 4 4.11 7.67 12.42
CA VAL A 4 5.13 6.88 11.72
C VAL A 4 4.51 5.56 11.29
N GLU A 5 4.64 5.22 10.00
CA GLU A 5 4.16 3.98 9.40
C GLU A 5 5.28 3.24 8.68
N ASN A 6 5.37 1.95 8.92
CA ASN A 6 6.31 1.08 8.21
C ASN A 6 5.67 0.53 6.93
N ALA A 7 6.37 0.64 5.82
CA ALA A 7 6.01 0.12 4.51
C ALA A 7 6.81 -1.16 4.24
N TYR A 8 6.34 -2.29 4.79
CA TYR A 8 7.05 -3.56 4.77
C TYR A 8 7.20 -4.14 3.37
N ALA A 9 8.38 -4.68 3.07
CA ALA A 9 8.64 -5.40 1.83
C ALA A 9 7.71 -6.60 1.70
N LYS A 10 7.03 -6.68 0.54
CA LYS A 10 6.14 -7.78 0.19
C LYS A 10 6.94 -8.88 -0.53
N VAL A 11 6.81 -10.12 -0.09
CA VAL A 11 7.44 -11.30 -0.69
C VAL A 11 6.37 -12.31 -1.09
N ASN A 12 6.37 -12.71 -2.35
CA ASN A 12 5.58 -13.84 -2.82
C ASN A 12 6.35 -15.13 -2.54
N ILE A 13 5.92 -15.91 -1.54
CA ILE A 13 6.54 -17.20 -1.19
C ILE A 13 6.22 -18.25 -2.25
N SER A 14 5.00 -18.22 -2.77
CA SER A 14 4.59 -19.05 -3.89
C SER A 14 3.68 -18.26 -4.82
N LEU A 15 3.79 -18.55 -6.11
CA LEU A 15 2.94 -18.01 -7.15
C LEU A 15 2.56 -19.16 -8.05
N LYS A 16 1.28 -19.55 -8.07
CA LYS A 16 0.78 -20.64 -8.89
C LYS A 16 -0.33 -20.16 -9.81
N LEU A 17 -0.18 -20.41 -11.09
CA LEU A 17 -1.26 -20.27 -12.07
C LEU A 17 -2.14 -21.52 -12.02
N THR A 18 -3.44 -21.36 -11.73
CA THR A 18 -4.34 -22.48 -11.44
C THR A 18 -5.43 -22.71 -12.49
N GLY A 19 -5.30 -22.12 -13.66
CA GLY A 19 -6.23 -22.33 -14.78
C GLY A 19 -6.37 -21.13 -15.69
N GLN A 20 -7.05 -21.33 -16.82
CA GLN A 20 -7.31 -20.29 -17.81
C GLN A 20 -8.80 -19.97 -17.82
N LYS A 21 -9.14 -18.69 -17.77
CA LYS A 21 -10.50 -18.19 -17.94
C LYS A 21 -10.76 -17.93 -19.43
N HIS A 22 -12.03 -17.93 -19.86
CA HIS A 22 -12.43 -17.72 -21.25
C HIS A 22 -11.88 -16.45 -21.91
N ASP A 23 -11.37 -15.48 -21.12
CA ASP A 23 -10.90 -14.15 -21.58
C ASP A 23 -9.37 -14.00 -21.51
N ASN A 24 -8.59 -15.07 -21.69
CA ASN A 24 -7.12 -15.07 -21.54
C ASN A 24 -6.62 -14.63 -20.15
N LEU A 25 -7.48 -14.59 -19.14
CA LEU A 25 -7.12 -14.33 -17.76
C LEU A 25 -6.74 -15.65 -17.06
N HIS A 26 -5.66 -15.64 -16.33
CA HIS A 26 -5.23 -16.77 -15.52
C HIS A 26 -5.69 -16.61 -14.08
N TYR A 27 -6.16 -17.69 -13.46
CA TYR A 27 -6.33 -17.73 -12.02
C TYR A 27 -4.97 -17.86 -11.35
N LEU A 28 -4.76 -16.99 -10.40
CA LEU A 28 -3.54 -16.91 -9.61
C LEU A 28 -3.84 -17.27 -8.16
N VAL A 29 -2.98 -18.10 -7.58
CA VAL A 29 -2.89 -18.27 -6.12
C VAL A 29 -1.47 -17.94 -5.68
N SER A 30 -1.34 -17.02 -4.73
CA SER A 30 -0.05 -16.60 -4.19
C SER A 30 -0.11 -16.58 -2.66
N LEU A 31 0.88 -17.15 -2.03
CA LEU A 31 1.16 -16.95 -0.60
C LEU A 31 2.08 -15.73 -0.48
N ILE A 32 1.59 -14.69 0.19
CA ILE A 32 2.30 -13.43 0.40
C ILE A 32 2.70 -13.34 1.87
N CYS A 33 3.94 -12.99 2.11
CA CYS A 33 4.48 -12.64 3.42
C CYS A 33 5.13 -11.25 3.38
N PHE A 34 5.35 -10.68 4.55
CA PHE A 34 6.01 -9.40 4.71
C PHE A 34 7.28 -9.59 5.53
N SER A 35 8.35 -8.94 5.11
CA SER A 35 9.65 -8.91 5.79
C SER A 35 9.71 -7.70 6.73
N ASP A 36 10.52 -7.78 7.79
CA ASP A 36 10.81 -6.63 8.66
C ASP A 36 11.62 -5.52 7.96
N PHE A 37 12.18 -5.80 6.79
CA PHE A 37 12.81 -4.78 5.95
C PHE A 37 11.73 -3.89 5.32
N HIS A 38 11.83 -2.56 5.50
CA HIS A 38 10.73 -1.64 5.16
C HIS A 38 11.24 -0.24 4.82
N ASP A 39 10.44 0.49 4.07
CA ASP A 39 10.51 1.95 4.01
C ASP A 39 9.71 2.56 5.16
N THR A 40 9.92 3.84 5.45
CA THR A 40 9.19 4.53 6.52
C THR A 40 8.50 5.77 5.98
N ILE A 41 7.21 5.90 6.29
CA ILE A 41 6.42 7.11 6.06
C ILE A 41 6.29 7.86 7.39
N VAL A 42 6.66 9.13 7.39
CA VAL A 42 6.47 10.03 8.54
C VAL A 42 5.51 11.15 8.13
N ILE A 43 4.45 11.36 8.91
CA ILE A 43 3.46 12.42 8.69
C ILE A 43 3.46 13.34 9.91
N GLU A 44 3.56 14.65 9.67
CA GLU A 44 3.73 15.67 10.72
C GLU A 44 2.85 16.90 10.44
N ASP A 45 2.51 17.62 11.50
CA ASP A 45 1.84 18.92 11.37
C ASP A 45 2.69 19.89 10.56
N SER A 46 2.05 20.65 9.67
CA SER A 46 2.70 21.69 8.87
C SER A 46 1.68 22.73 8.43
N ASN A 47 2.12 23.99 8.32
CA ASN A 47 1.29 25.10 7.82
C ASN A 47 1.13 25.11 6.28
N LYS A 48 1.90 24.27 5.58
CA LYS A 48 1.83 24.07 4.13
C LYS A 48 2.06 22.61 3.80
N PHE A 49 1.54 22.16 2.66
CA PHE A 49 1.86 20.82 2.18
C PHE A 49 3.35 20.72 1.82
N VAL A 50 4.04 19.74 2.40
CA VAL A 50 5.44 19.44 2.12
C VAL A 50 5.60 17.95 1.89
N TYR A 51 6.27 17.57 0.79
CA TYR A 51 6.64 16.19 0.51
C TYR A 51 8.15 16.10 0.35
N GLU A 52 8.78 15.26 1.16
CA GLU A 52 10.22 15.04 1.16
C GLU A 52 10.57 13.56 1.01
N ILE A 53 11.73 13.30 0.41
CA ILE A 53 12.30 11.97 0.28
C ILE A 53 13.76 12.05 0.70
N ASN A 54 14.22 11.08 1.49
CA ASN A 54 15.56 11.08 2.08
C ASN A 54 16.69 10.75 1.08
N LYS A 55 16.39 10.40 -0.16
CA LYS A 55 17.36 10.05 -1.20
C LYS A 55 17.04 10.82 -2.48
N ASP A 56 18.08 11.18 -3.22
CA ASP A 56 17.96 11.71 -4.59
C ASP A 56 17.50 10.59 -5.54
N ILE A 57 16.22 10.31 -5.51
CA ILE A 57 15.61 9.30 -6.36
C ILE A 57 14.93 10.00 -7.53
N LYS A 58 15.38 9.69 -8.75
CA LYS A 58 14.65 10.08 -9.95
C LYS A 58 13.43 9.17 -10.09
N PHE A 59 12.27 9.66 -9.64
CA PHE A 59 11.02 8.92 -9.82
C PHE A 59 10.66 8.85 -11.30
N ILE A 60 10.28 7.65 -11.71
CA ILE A 60 9.51 7.47 -12.94
C ILE A 60 8.09 7.96 -12.61
N LYS A 61 7.67 9.06 -13.22
CA LYS A 61 6.28 9.56 -13.07
C LYS A 61 5.27 8.47 -13.48
N PRO A 62 4.11 8.38 -12.81
CA PRO A 62 3.59 9.26 -11.77
C PRO A 62 4.05 8.86 -10.36
N ASP A 63 4.22 9.84 -9.47
CA ASP A 63 4.55 9.62 -8.06
C ASP A 63 3.37 8.95 -7.32
N LEU A 64 3.59 7.75 -6.79
CA LEU A 64 2.55 6.95 -6.15
C LEU A 64 2.05 7.57 -4.84
N ILE A 65 2.92 8.28 -4.11
CA ILE A 65 2.55 8.95 -2.84
C ILE A 65 1.52 10.04 -3.12
N LEU A 66 1.81 10.93 -4.08
CA LEU A 66 0.90 12.02 -4.45
C LEU A 66 -0.43 11.47 -4.99
N ARG A 67 -0.38 10.46 -5.86
CA ARG A 67 -1.59 9.78 -6.35
C ARG A 67 -2.43 9.18 -5.22
N THR A 68 -1.77 8.62 -4.21
CA THR A 68 -2.46 8.04 -3.05
C THR A 68 -3.16 9.12 -2.24
N ILE A 69 -2.50 10.26 -1.99
CA ILE A 69 -3.09 11.40 -1.29
C ILE A 69 -4.33 11.95 -2.05
N ASP A 70 -4.22 12.08 -3.38
CA ASP A 70 -5.34 12.52 -4.22
C ASP A 70 -6.52 11.53 -4.19
N SER A 71 -6.24 10.22 -4.20
CA SER A 71 -7.28 9.19 -4.13
C SER A 71 -7.98 9.19 -2.77
N ILE A 72 -7.24 9.39 -1.66
CA ILE A 72 -7.84 9.57 -0.33
C ILE A 72 -8.76 10.79 -0.31
N SER A 73 -8.29 11.95 -0.81
CA SER A 73 -9.09 13.20 -0.85
C SER A 73 -10.39 13.02 -1.64
N ARG A 74 -10.34 12.28 -2.75
CA ARG A 74 -11.55 11.94 -3.54
C ARG A 74 -12.50 11.01 -2.78
N GLU A 75 -11.99 10.00 -2.08
CA GLU A 75 -12.81 9.08 -1.31
C GLU A 75 -13.55 9.76 -0.16
N ILE A 76 -12.89 10.70 0.54
CA ILE A 76 -13.51 11.45 1.65
C ILE A 76 -14.32 12.68 1.19
N GLY A 77 -14.25 13.04 -0.09
CA GLY A 77 -15.00 14.15 -0.67
C GLY A 77 -14.51 15.55 -0.26
N THR A 78 -13.29 15.67 0.30
CA THR A 78 -12.70 16.94 0.72
C THR A 78 -11.19 16.92 0.64
N ASN A 79 -10.58 18.10 0.54
CA ASN A 79 -9.12 18.23 0.60
C ASN A 79 -8.64 18.08 2.04
N LEU A 80 -7.51 17.40 2.19
CA LEU A 80 -6.81 17.32 3.47
C LEU A 80 -6.21 18.67 3.86
N SER A 81 -6.27 19.03 5.14
CA SER A 81 -5.53 20.18 5.66
C SER A 81 -4.03 20.02 5.39
N PRO A 82 -3.26 21.13 5.29
CA PRO A 82 -1.82 21.03 5.05
C PRO A 82 -1.09 20.15 6.08
N PHE A 83 -0.13 19.35 5.62
CA PHE A 83 0.72 18.50 6.45
C PHE A 83 2.06 18.28 5.75
N LYS A 84 3.04 17.80 6.50
CA LYS A 84 4.31 17.32 5.93
C LYS A 84 4.31 15.80 5.89
N ILE A 85 4.75 15.24 4.76
CA ILE A 85 4.99 13.81 4.59
C ILE A 85 6.44 13.58 4.15
N THR A 86 7.14 12.69 4.83
CA THR A 86 8.50 12.29 4.51
C THR A 86 8.54 10.80 4.22
N LEU A 87 9.06 10.44 3.04
CA LEU A 87 9.37 9.06 2.67
C LEU A 87 10.86 8.79 2.92
N LYS A 88 11.15 7.89 3.86
CA LYS A 88 12.50 7.34 4.08
C LYS A 88 12.61 6.03 3.32
N LYS A 89 13.28 6.09 2.17
CA LYS A 89 13.41 4.96 1.25
C LYS A 89 14.62 4.11 1.60
N GLU A 90 14.39 2.86 1.97
CA GLU A 90 15.43 1.86 2.27
C GLU A 90 15.33 0.65 1.34
N LEU A 91 14.11 0.30 0.93
CA LEU A 91 13.88 -0.78 -0.02
C LEU A 91 14.48 -0.43 -1.39
N PRO A 92 15.21 -1.37 -2.03
CA PRO A 92 15.76 -1.15 -3.36
C PRO A 92 14.63 -1.01 -4.39
N ILE A 93 14.78 -0.03 -5.28
CA ILE A 93 13.81 0.25 -6.34
C ILE A 93 13.90 -0.82 -7.41
N GLY A 94 12.75 -1.34 -7.85
CA GLY A 94 12.70 -2.32 -8.94
C GLY A 94 13.08 -3.75 -8.53
N ALA A 95 13.29 -4.03 -7.25
CA ALA A 95 13.72 -5.34 -6.75
C ALA A 95 12.58 -6.39 -6.62
N GLY A 96 11.36 -6.08 -7.08
CA GLY A 96 10.23 -7.00 -6.95
C GLY A 96 9.63 -7.12 -5.54
N LEU A 97 10.08 -6.28 -4.59
CA LEU A 97 9.65 -6.29 -3.18
C LEU A 97 8.36 -5.51 -2.91
N GLY A 98 7.69 -5.02 -3.95
CA GLY A 98 6.45 -4.27 -3.80
C GLY A 98 6.59 -2.91 -3.10
N GLY A 99 7.81 -2.31 -3.04
CA GLY A 99 8.11 -1.12 -2.24
C GLY A 99 7.15 0.03 -2.50
N GLY A 100 6.88 0.42 -3.75
CA GLY A 100 5.95 1.51 -4.05
C GLY A 100 4.50 1.21 -3.61
N SER A 101 4.07 -0.04 -3.68
CA SER A 101 2.75 -0.47 -3.19
C SER A 101 2.69 -0.47 -1.66
N ALA A 102 3.78 -0.86 -1.00
CA ALA A 102 3.91 -0.80 0.45
C ALA A 102 3.92 0.65 0.95
N ASP A 103 4.64 1.55 0.24
CA ASP A 103 4.66 2.99 0.53
C ASP A 103 3.25 3.58 0.45
N SER A 104 2.52 3.31 -0.64
CA SER A 104 1.13 3.75 -0.81
C SER A 104 0.21 3.23 0.30
N ALA A 105 0.33 1.96 0.66
CA ALA A 105 -0.44 1.38 1.75
C ALA A 105 -0.12 2.03 3.10
N ALA A 106 1.15 2.33 3.39
CA ALA A 106 1.57 3.04 4.58
C ALA A 106 1.03 4.48 4.61
N VAL A 107 0.99 5.17 3.47
CA VAL A 107 0.35 6.49 3.34
C VAL A 107 -1.15 6.42 3.66
N ILE A 108 -1.88 5.43 3.14
CA ILE A 108 -3.31 5.26 3.44
C ILE A 108 -3.52 5.10 4.96
N ARG A 109 -2.75 4.21 5.61
CA ARG A 109 -2.86 3.99 7.07
C ARG A 109 -2.45 5.22 7.87
N GLY A 110 -1.36 5.87 7.47
CA GLY A 110 -0.81 7.03 8.15
C GLY A 110 -1.74 8.25 8.10
N ILE A 111 -2.30 8.55 6.92
CA ILE A 111 -3.25 9.65 6.74
C ILE A 111 -4.56 9.37 7.49
N ASP A 112 -5.07 8.13 7.43
CA ASP A 112 -6.25 7.73 8.20
C ASP A 112 -6.07 8.01 9.71
N LYS A 113 -4.92 7.63 10.27
CA LYS A 113 -4.58 7.89 11.68
C LYS A 113 -4.36 9.37 11.98
N PHE A 114 -3.60 10.06 11.13
CA PHE A 114 -3.23 11.45 11.35
C PHE A 114 -4.44 12.38 11.35
N PHE A 115 -5.36 12.21 10.42
CA PHE A 115 -6.58 13.01 10.32
C PHE A 115 -7.79 12.38 11.01
N ASN A 116 -7.63 11.20 11.65
CA ASN A 116 -8.71 10.45 12.31
C ASN A 116 -9.94 10.25 11.39
N LEU A 117 -9.68 9.86 10.13
CA LEU A 117 -10.70 9.74 9.10
C LEU A 117 -11.64 8.56 9.34
N LYS A 118 -11.21 7.55 10.12
CA LYS A 118 -11.96 6.32 10.42
C LYS A 118 -12.39 5.56 9.15
N LEU A 119 -11.49 5.50 8.17
CA LEU A 119 -11.73 4.76 6.94
C LEU A 119 -11.98 3.27 7.26
N SER A 120 -13.04 2.73 6.71
CA SER A 120 -13.28 1.28 6.76
C SER A 120 -12.22 0.53 5.95
N ASP A 121 -12.05 -0.77 6.22
CA ASP A 121 -11.13 -1.61 5.46
C ASP A 121 -11.51 -1.66 3.96
N ASP A 122 -12.81 -1.66 3.65
CA ASP A 122 -13.31 -1.62 2.26
C ASP A 122 -12.91 -0.32 1.56
N GLN A 123 -13.00 0.83 2.23
CA GLN A 123 -12.56 2.12 1.69
C GLN A 123 -11.05 2.13 1.45
N LYS A 124 -10.24 1.64 2.40
CA LYS A 124 -8.79 1.52 2.23
C LYS A 124 -8.43 0.62 1.04
N VAL A 125 -9.10 -0.53 0.92
CA VAL A 125 -8.92 -1.45 -0.21
C VAL A 125 -9.34 -0.81 -1.53
N LYS A 126 -10.44 -0.06 -1.56
CA LYS A 126 -10.92 0.67 -2.74
C LYS A 126 -9.89 1.69 -3.21
N ILE A 127 -9.38 2.55 -2.29
CA ILE A 127 -8.30 3.50 -2.57
C ILE A 127 -7.07 2.74 -3.10
N GLY A 128 -6.67 1.66 -2.43
CA GLY A 128 -5.51 0.87 -2.83
C GLY A 128 -5.62 0.31 -4.25
N LYS A 129 -6.78 -0.19 -4.65
CA LYS A 129 -7.04 -0.72 -6.00
C LYS A 129 -6.86 0.34 -7.11
N GLU A 130 -7.20 1.60 -6.83
CA GLU A 130 -7.00 2.70 -7.80
C GLU A 130 -5.51 3.02 -8.03
N ILE A 131 -4.66 2.77 -7.04
CA ILE A 131 -3.23 3.07 -7.10
C ILE A 131 -2.46 1.94 -7.77
N GLY A 132 -2.73 0.70 -7.38
CA GLY A 132 -2.06 -0.44 -7.95
C GLY A 132 -2.55 -1.77 -7.39
N SER A 133 -2.34 -2.81 -8.16
CA SER A 133 -2.84 -4.16 -7.88
C SER A 133 -2.29 -4.78 -6.59
N ASP A 134 -1.10 -4.39 -6.16
CA ASP A 134 -0.44 -4.93 -4.96
C ASP A 134 -0.75 -4.12 -3.69
N VAL A 135 -1.25 -2.89 -3.82
CA VAL A 135 -1.51 -2.00 -2.68
C VAL A 135 -2.50 -2.61 -1.68
N PRO A 136 -3.64 -3.21 -2.10
CA PRO A 136 -4.58 -3.83 -1.17
C PRO A 136 -3.95 -4.87 -0.25
N SER A 137 -3.04 -5.71 -0.77
CA SER A 137 -2.34 -6.70 0.05
C SER A 137 -1.40 -6.07 1.09
N CYS A 138 -0.84 -4.91 0.78
CA CYS A 138 0.07 -4.19 1.67
C CYS A 138 -0.64 -3.38 2.77
N ILE A 139 -1.96 -3.12 2.64
CA ILE A 139 -2.72 -2.35 3.65
C ILE A 139 -2.70 -3.04 5.01
N PHE A 140 -2.84 -4.34 5.04
CA PHE A 140 -2.89 -5.11 6.29
C PHE A 140 -1.51 -5.56 6.77
N SER A 141 -0.51 -5.63 5.88
CA SER A 141 0.87 -6.06 6.17
C SER A 141 0.95 -7.36 6.99
N LYS A 142 0.05 -8.31 6.71
CA LYS A 142 -0.03 -9.63 7.36
C LYS A 142 0.10 -10.73 6.31
N PRO A 143 0.63 -11.90 6.65
CA PRO A 143 0.63 -13.05 5.75
C PRO A 143 -0.77 -13.33 5.23
N LEU A 144 -0.91 -13.52 3.93
CA LEU A 144 -2.20 -13.75 3.29
C LEU A 144 -2.08 -14.67 2.07
N ILE A 145 -3.16 -15.35 1.76
CA ILE A 145 -3.32 -16.06 0.49
C ILE A 145 -4.13 -15.16 -0.44
N LEU A 146 -3.50 -14.77 -1.54
CA LEU A 146 -4.15 -14.05 -2.61
C LEU A 146 -4.66 -15.07 -3.62
N SER A 147 -5.95 -15.04 -3.94
CA SER A 147 -6.54 -15.87 -5.00
C SER A 147 -7.47 -15.03 -5.88
N GLY A 148 -7.42 -15.25 -7.18
CA GLY A 148 -8.33 -14.55 -8.11
C GLY A 148 -7.78 -14.53 -9.53
N SER A 149 -8.58 -14.04 -10.47
CA SER A 149 -8.08 -13.58 -11.78
C SER A 149 -7.28 -12.29 -11.55
N VAL A 150 -6.35 -11.94 -12.42
CA VAL A 150 -5.41 -10.79 -12.29
C VAL A 150 -6.04 -9.44 -11.87
N SER A 151 -7.32 -9.40 -11.58
CA SER A 151 -8.00 -8.34 -10.83
C SER A 151 -8.47 -8.92 -9.50
N TYR A 152 -7.83 -8.50 -8.43
CA TYR A 152 -8.02 -8.91 -7.04
C TYR A 152 -9.49 -8.97 -6.62
N THR A 153 -10.00 -10.15 -6.28
CA THR A 153 -11.37 -10.29 -5.82
C THR A 153 -11.51 -10.79 -4.38
N HIS A 154 -10.50 -11.45 -3.80
CA HIS A 154 -10.63 -11.93 -2.41
C HIS A 154 -9.29 -11.91 -1.67
N LEU A 155 -9.19 -11.05 -0.65
CA LEU A 155 -8.16 -11.09 0.38
C LEU A 155 -8.67 -11.97 1.54
N ARG A 156 -8.02 -13.10 1.80
CA ARG A 156 -8.25 -13.87 3.03
C ARG A 156 -7.00 -13.74 3.90
N ALA A 157 -7.11 -13.01 5.01
CA ALA A 157 -6.12 -13.10 6.07
C ALA A 157 -6.21 -14.51 6.68
N HIS A 158 -5.10 -15.22 6.79
CA HIS A 158 -5.04 -16.42 7.62
C HIS A 158 -5.13 -15.99 9.08
N GLU A 159 -6.23 -16.34 9.75
CA GLU A 159 -6.22 -16.38 11.20
C GLU A 159 -5.18 -17.41 11.62
N THR A 160 -4.16 -16.97 12.34
CA THR A 160 -3.21 -17.86 12.98
C THR A 160 -4.01 -18.77 13.91
N LEU A 161 -4.07 -20.06 13.58
CA LEU A 161 -4.55 -21.06 14.51
C LEU A 161 -3.67 -20.94 15.76
N GLY A 162 -4.23 -20.35 16.81
CA GLY A 162 -3.61 -20.39 18.13
C GLY A 162 -3.59 -21.82 18.63
N ASN A 163 -2.42 -22.28 18.97
CA ASN A 163 -2.25 -23.43 19.83
C ASN A 163 -2.60 -23.05 21.27
#